data_46fe4d0b9293559b49afa5a6d21dc351
#
_entry.id   46fe4d0b9293559b49afa5a6d21dc351
#
_cell.length_a   1.000
_cell.length_b   1.000
_cell.length_c   1.000
_cell.angle_alpha   90.00
_cell.angle_beta   90.00
_cell.angle_gamma   90.00
#
_symmetry.space_group_name_H-M   'P 1'
#
loop_
_entity.id
_entity.type
_entity.pdbx_description
1 polymer ?
#
loop_
_entity_poly.entity_id
_entity_poly.type
_entity_poly.pdbx_seq_one_letter_code
_entity_poly.pdbx_strand_id
1 'polypeptide(L)'
;MDYSFEPEIEKLNVSCIINGVVDNAVLELQEDNDCRIILTVGNNTYSSGAEHFWGALTELRKQLEEHNIKLLCQGCCMNVYPSPMILDMGDARKAYKMKLGYTAKMEDLVFIFDPCDPDDYASIEEQDRFYDEWKRTPRILEKPNDSAKTDANLKDEHKTKPKKNWFQFWKHKSTGKQTG
;
A
#
# COMPACT_ATOMS: atom_id res chain seq x y z
N MET A 1 20.49 -4.42 -38.07
CA MET A 1 20.27 -5.34 -36.93
C MET A 1 19.30 -4.65 -36.02
N ASP A 2 18.03 -5.07 -36.10
CA ASP A 2 16.94 -4.53 -35.27
C ASP A 2 17.07 -5.18 -33.89
N TYR A 3 17.62 -4.45 -32.93
CA TYR A 3 17.54 -4.85 -31.54
C TYR A 3 16.14 -4.47 -31.01
N SER A 4 15.16 -5.32 -31.29
CA SER A 4 13.90 -5.24 -30.56
C SER A 4 14.18 -5.62 -29.10
N PHE A 5 14.30 -4.62 -28.24
CA PHE A 5 14.37 -4.81 -26.80
C PHE A 5 12.97 -5.29 -26.37
N GLU A 6 12.85 -6.58 -26.08
CA GLU A 6 11.62 -7.07 -25.47
C GLU A 6 11.58 -6.56 -24.02
N PRO A 7 10.48 -5.93 -23.58
CA PRO A 7 10.37 -5.44 -22.21
C PRO A 7 10.49 -6.60 -21.23
N GLU A 8 11.26 -6.39 -20.17
CA GLU A 8 11.34 -7.37 -19.08
C GLU A 8 9.99 -7.46 -18.38
N ILE A 9 9.43 -8.69 -18.32
CA ILE A 9 8.15 -8.94 -17.67
C ILE A 9 8.41 -9.62 -16.33
N GLU A 10 8.10 -8.93 -15.25
CA GLU A 10 8.10 -9.48 -13.90
C GLU A 10 6.71 -10.02 -13.55
N LYS A 11 6.63 -11.28 -13.05
CA LYS A 11 5.36 -11.90 -12.64
C LYS A 11 5.33 -12.14 -11.14
N LEU A 12 4.26 -11.64 -10.51
CA LEU A 12 4.03 -11.75 -9.07
C LEU A 12 2.72 -12.50 -8.82
N ASN A 13 2.73 -13.41 -7.83
CA ASN A 13 1.51 -13.99 -7.31
C ASN A 13 0.95 -13.06 -6.24
N VAL A 14 -0.30 -12.64 -6.41
CA VAL A 14 -1.00 -11.75 -5.51
C VAL A 14 -2.34 -12.34 -5.11
N SER A 15 -2.91 -11.85 -4.01
CA SER A 15 -4.26 -12.23 -3.60
C SER A 15 -5.24 -11.11 -3.90
N CYS A 16 -6.47 -11.49 -4.25
CA CYS A 16 -7.59 -10.58 -4.44
C CYS A 16 -8.78 -11.05 -3.61
N ILE A 17 -9.66 -10.12 -3.23
CA ILE A 17 -10.99 -10.46 -2.71
C ILE A 17 -12.00 -10.19 -3.82
N ILE A 18 -12.76 -11.22 -4.20
CA ILE A 18 -13.82 -11.17 -5.21
C ILE A 18 -15.10 -11.63 -4.55
N ASN A 19 -16.11 -10.78 -4.51
CA ASN A 19 -17.40 -11.09 -3.86
C ASN A 19 -17.23 -11.61 -2.41
N GLY A 20 -16.24 -11.09 -1.67
CA GLY A 20 -15.97 -11.48 -0.28
C GLY A 20 -15.13 -12.74 -0.09
N VAL A 21 -14.69 -13.38 -1.18
CA VAL A 21 -13.84 -14.58 -1.14
C VAL A 21 -12.43 -14.23 -1.59
N VAL A 22 -11.43 -14.71 -0.85
CA VAL A 22 -10.02 -14.54 -1.23
C VAL A 22 -9.69 -15.52 -2.35
N ASP A 23 -9.11 -15.02 -3.43
CA ASP A 23 -8.65 -15.80 -4.58
C ASP A 23 -7.23 -15.37 -4.97
N ASN A 24 -6.53 -16.22 -5.72
CA ASN A 24 -5.20 -15.95 -6.22
C ASN A 24 -5.27 -15.33 -7.62
N ALA A 25 -4.36 -14.40 -7.86
CA ALA A 25 -4.22 -13.72 -9.13
C ALA A 25 -2.74 -13.60 -9.52
N VAL A 26 -2.48 -13.37 -10.80
CA VAL A 26 -1.15 -13.11 -11.32
C VAL A 26 -1.08 -11.66 -11.76
N LEU A 27 -0.10 -10.96 -11.23
CA LEU A 27 0.24 -9.58 -11.60
C LEU A 27 1.48 -9.60 -12.48
N GLU A 28 1.39 -9.05 -13.67
CA GLU A 28 2.53 -8.87 -14.57
C GLU A 28 2.91 -7.38 -14.58
N LEU A 29 4.18 -7.10 -14.33
CA LEU A 29 4.76 -5.76 -14.35
C LEU A 29 5.64 -5.64 -15.59
N GLN A 30 5.42 -4.62 -16.37
CA GLN A 30 6.21 -4.31 -17.57
C GLN A 30 6.71 -2.87 -17.46
N GLU A 31 7.97 -2.67 -17.72
CA GLU A 31 8.63 -1.37 -17.74
C GLU A 31 9.36 -1.18 -19.05
N ASP A 32 8.98 -0.16 -19.79
CA ASP A 32 9.64 0.27 -21.02
C ASP A 32 9.69 1.80 -20.99
N ASN A 33 9.00 2.51 -21.89
CA ASN A 33 8.85 3.96 -21.79
C ASN A 33 7.85 4.37 -20.71
N ASP A 34 6.87 3.50 -20.46
CA ASP A 34 5.84 3.63 -19.42
C ASP A 34 5.78 2.37 -18.56
N CYS A 35 5.27 2.51 -17.34
CA CYS A 35 4.98 1.39 -16.44
C CYS A 35 3.60 0.82 -16.74
N ARG A 36 3.52 -0.48 -17.01
CA ARG A 36 2.26 -1.19 -17.25
C ARG A 36 2.06 -2.30 -16.23
N ILE A 37 0.80 -2.47 -15.81
CA ILE A 37 0.37 -3.55 -14.93
C ILE A 37 -0.72 -4.34 -15.64
N ILE A 38 -0.61 -5.67 -15.61
CA ILE A 38 -1.63 -6.60 -16.10
C ILE A 38 -1.99 -7.54 -14.98
N LEU A 39 -3.25 -7.56 -14.55
CA LEU A 39 -3.78 -8.46 -13.52
C LEU A 39 -4.66 -9.50 -14.17
N THR A 40 -4.34 -10.78 -13.97
CA THR A 40 -5.15 -11.92 -14.39
C THR A 40 -5.78 -12.60 -13.18
N VAL A 41 -7.11 -12.62 -13.14
CA VAL A 41 -7.93 -13.22 -12.09
C VAL A 41 -8.90 -14.20 -12.73
N GLY A 42 -8.72 -15.48 -12.54
CA GLY A 42 -9.49 -16.51 -13.24
C GLY A 42 -9.36 -16.35 -14.76
N ASN A 43 -10.48 -16.10 -15.43
CA ASN A 43 -10.54 -15.88 -16.89
C ASN A 43 -10.55 -14.39 -17.28
N ASN A 44 -10.50 -13.48 -16.32
CA ASN A 44 -10.56 -12.04 -16.57
C ASN A 44 -9.16 -11.43 -16.50
N THR A 45 -8.92 -10.46 -17.38
CA THR A 45 -7.66 -9.71 -17.42
C THR A 45 -7.99 -8.22 -17.36
N TYR A 46 -7.33 -7.52 -16.44
CA TYR A 46 -7.39 -6.07 -16.27
C TYR A 46 -6.01 -5.49 -16.53
N SER A 47 -5.93 -4.35 -17.19
CA SER A 47 -4.64 -3.72 -17.48
C SER A 47 -4.71 -2.21 -17.37
N SER A 48 -3.59 -1.63 -16.98
CA SER A 48 -3.42 -0.19 -16.88
C SER A 48 -1.97 0.20 -17.17
N GLY A 49 -1.75 1.46 -17.48
CA GLY A 49 -0.42 2.02 -17.70
C GLY A 49 -0.36 3.45 -17.21
N ALA A 50 0.83 3.88 -16.79
CA ALA A 50 1.13 5.25 -16.39
C ALA A 50 2.65 5.49 -16.43
N GLU A 51 3.07 6.73 -16.21
CA GLU A 51 4.47 7.12 -16.14
C GLU A 51 5.27 6.36 -15.05
N HIS A 52 4.59 5.92 -13.98
CA HIS A 52 5.17 5.16 -12.89
C HIS A 52 4.19 4.11 -12.34
N PHE A 53 4.70 3.08 -11.63
CA PHE A 53 3.88 1.96 -11.14
C PHE A 53 2.79 2.35 -10.14
N TRP A 54 2.99 3.37 -9.30
CA TRP A 54 1.94 3.88 -8.42
C TRP A 54 0.74 4.41 -9.23
N GLY A 55 0.99 5.17 -10.28
CA GLY A 55 -0.05 5.67 -11.17
C GLY A 55 -0.77 4.54 -11.89
N ALA A 56 -0.01 3.59 -12.45
CA ALA A 56 -0.58 2.40 -13.09
C ALA A 56 -1.43 1.58 -12.11
N LEU A 57 -0.96 1.39 -10.86
CA LEU A 57 -1.73 0.69 -9.82
C LEU A 57 -3.02 1.45 -9.47
N THR A 58 -2.97 2.77 -9.38
CA THR A 58 -4.15 3.59 -9.11
C THR A 58 -5.19 3.46 -10.23
N GLU A 59 -4.78 3.51 -11.50
CA GLU A 59 -5.69 3.31 -12.64
C GLU A 59 -6.26 1.87 -12.69
N LEU A 60 -5.44 0.87 -12.37
CA LEU A 60 -5.92 -0.51 -12.25
C LEU A 60 -6.99 -0.64 -11.16
N ARG A 61 -6.74 -0.06 -10.00
CA ARG A 61 -7.66 -0.09 -8.86
C ARG A 61 -9.03 0.51 -9.19
N LYS A 62 -9.08 1.60 -9.96
CA LYS A 62 -10.36 2.18 -10.42
C LYS A 62 -11.20 1.15 -11.15
N GLN A 63 -10.60 0.40 -12.09
CA GLN A 63 -11.29 -0.66 -12.81
C GLN A 63 -11.74 -1.80 -11.87
N LEU A 64 -10.87 -2.20 -10.94
CA LEU A 64 -11.16 -3.28 -10.00
C LEU A 64 -12.29 -2.90 -9.01
N GLU A 65 -12.30 -1.66 -8.52
CA GLU A 65 -13.34 -1.17 -7.61
C GLU A 65 -14.74 -1.18 -8.27
N GLU A 66 -14.84 -0.86 -9.57
CA GLU A 66 -16.08 -0.97 -10.35
C GLU A 66 -16.61 -2.42 -10.42
N HIS A 67 -15.71 -3.41 -10.36
CA HIS A 67 -16.04 -4.83 -10.40
C HIS A 67 -16.08 -5.49 -9.01
N ASN A 68 -16.02 -4.71 -7.92
CA ASN A 68 -15.93 -5.21 -6.54
C ASN A 68 -14.75 -6.18 -6.30
N ILE A 69 -13.65 -5.97 -6.97
CA ILE A 69 -12.41 -6.71 -6.79
C ILE A 69 -11.45 -5.87 -5.95
N LYS A 70 -10.92 -6.45 -4.87
CA LYS A 70 -9.94 -5.82 -3.99
C LYS A 70 -8.59 -6.51 -4.15
N LEU A 71 -7.61 -5.81 -4.68
CA LEU A 71 -6.24 -6.31 -4.79
C LEU A 71 -5.54 -6.16 -3.44
N LEU A 72 -5.01 -7.27 -2.90
CA LEU A 72 -4.39 -7.29 -1.58
C LEU A 72 -2.87 -7.10 -1.67
N CYS A 73 -2.46 -5.87 -1.89
CA CYS A 73 -1.04 -5.46 -1.88
C CYS A 73 -0.83 -4.18 -1.07
N GLN A 74 0.42 -3.91 -0.67
CA GLN A 74 0.76 -2.76 0.20
C GLN A 74 0.30 -1.43 -0.40
N GLY A 75 0.36 -1.26 -1.73
CA GLY A 75 -0.13 -0.07 -2.42
C GLY A 75 -1.65 0.14 -2.32
N CYS A 76 -2.40 -0.88 -1.88
CA CYS A 76 -3.84 -0.80 -1.63
C CYS A 76 -4.19 -0.66 -0.14
N CYS A 77 -3.18 -0.53 0.74
CA CYS A 77 -3.40 -0.32 2.16
C CYS A 77 -3.71 1.16 2.46
N MET A 78 -4.61 1.40 3.41
CA MET A 78 -5.08 2.74 3.79
C MET A 78 -3.95 3.74 4.06
N ASN A 79 -2.90 3.28 4.74
CA ASN A 79 -1.83 4.13 5.25
C ASN A 79 -0.53 4.07 4.44
N VAL A 80 -0.59 3.58 3.21
CA VAL A 80 0.57 3.52 2.31
C VAL A 80 0.41 4.57 1.21
N TYR A 81 1.40 5.46 1.08
CA TYR A 81 1.38 6.52 0.06
C TYR A 81 2.81 6.91 -0.35
N PRO A 82 3.09 7.18 -1.63
CA PRO A 82 4.40 7.64 -2.08
C PRO A 82 4.62 9.11 -1.70
N SER A 83 5.87 9.49 -1.49
CA SER A 83 6.22 10.91 -1.43
C SER A 83 6.31 11.51 -2.84
N PRO A 84 6.17 12.85 -2.99
CA PRO A 84 6.39 13.51 -4.27
C PRO A 84 7.75 13.14 -4.91
N MET A 85 8.80 13.06 -4.11
CA MET A 85 10.13 12.68 -4.59
C MET A 85 10.18 11.26 -5.17
N ILE A 86 9.43 10.30 -4.61
CA ILE A 86 9.34 8.94 -5.15
C ILE A 86 8.63 8.95 -6.50
N LEU A 87 7.60 9.78 -6.65
CA LEU A 87 6.88 9.93 -7.92
C LEU A 87 7.72 10.60 -9.01
N ASP A 88 8.56 11.58 -8.62
CA ASP A 88 9.35 12.38 -9.57
C ASP A 88 10.66 11.70 -10.01
N MET A 89 11.24 10.82 -9.17
CA MET A 89 12.61 10.33 -9.36
C MET A 89 12.72 8.85 -9.69
N GLY A 90 11.61 8.13 -9.81
CA GLY A 90 11.68 6.69 -10.03
C GLY A 90 10.40 6.07 -10.57
N ASP A 91 10.43 4.75 -10.67
CA ASP A 91 9.30 3.92 -11.10
C ASP A 91 8.17 3.83 -10.07
N ALA A 92 8.34 4.42 -8.89
CA ALA A 92 7.42 4.42 -7.77
C ALA A 92 6.91 3.02 -7.35
N ARG A 93 7.82 2.02 -7.37
CA ARG A 93 7.57 0.66 -6.83
C ARG A 93 7.56 0.64 -5.30
N LYS A 94 7.96 1.72 -4.63
CA LYS A 94 7.99 1.86 -3.17
C LYS A 94 7.13 3.02 -2.72
N ALA A 95 6.56 2.88 -1.53
CA ALA A 95 5.79 3.93 -0.87
C ALA A 95 6.02 3.87 0.65
N TYR A 96 5.63 4.91 1.38
CA TYR A 96 5.77 4.96 2.82
C TYR A 96 4.53 4.41 3.51
N LYS A 97 4.71 3.50 4.47
CA LYS A 97 3.66 3.11 5.40
C LYS A 97 3.59 4.14 6.53
N MET A 98 2.57 4.99 6.49
CA MET A 98 2.44 6.17 7.33
C MET A 98 1.70 5.89 8.64
N LYS A 99 1.97 6.71 9.65
CA LYS A 99 1.28 6.70 10.93
C LYS A 99 0.91 8.13 11.31
N LEU A 100 -0.34 8.36 11.73
CA LEU A 100 -0.81 9.68 12.15
C LEU A 100 0.03 10.23 13.29
N GLY A 101 0.44 11.49 13.17
CA GLY A 101 1.29 12.16 14.15
C GLY A 101 2.78 11.86 14.03
N TYR A 102 3.21 11.02 13.09
CA TYR A 102 4.62 10.69 12.91
C TYR A 102 5.10 11.09 11.51
N THR A 103 6.38 11.44 11.41
CA THR A 103 7.05 11.65 10.12
C THR A 103 7.42 10.29 9.56
N ALA A 104 7.16 10.08 8.27
CA ALA A 104 7.60 8.88 7.57
C ALA A 104 9.13 8.86 7.45
N LYS A 105 9.75 7.71 7.68
CA LYS A 105 11.20 7.48 7.66
C LYS A 105 11.55 6.44 6.60
N MET A 106 12.84 6.33 6.25
CA MET A 106 13.30 5.33 5.28
C MET A 106 12.97 3.89 5.67
N GLU A 107 12.87 3.60 6.97
CA GLU A 107 12.48 2.29 7.51
C GLU A 107 11.00 1.96 7.30
N ASP A 108 10.18 2.96 6.98
CA ASP A 108 8.74 2.79 6.69
C ASP A 108 8.47 2.52 5.20
N LEU A 109 9.51 2.44 4.36
CA LEU A 109 9.37 2.12 2.95
C LEU A 109 8.95 0.66 2.77
N VAL A 110 7.90 0.46 1.99
CA VAL A 110 7.39 -0.85 1.58
C VAL A 110 7.36 -0.95 0.06
N PHE A 111 7.51 -2.15 -0.48
CA PHE A 111 7.27 -2.43 -1.89
C PHE A 111 5.76 -2.49 -2.13
N ILE A 112 5.24 -1.72 -3.09
CA ILE A 112 3.78 -1.53 -3.24
C ILE A 112 3.03 -2.80 -3.63
N PHE A 113 3.73 -3.79 -4.21
CA PHE A 113 3.15 -5.07 -4.60
C PHE A 113 3.34 -6.19 -3.57
N ASP A 114 4.04 -5.93 -2.45
CA ASP A 114 4.09 -6.90 -1.36
C ASP A 114 2.69 -7.18 -0.81
N PRO A 115 2.43 -8.39 -0.31
CA PRO A 115 1.13 -8.74 0.25
C PRO A 115 0.70 -7.81 1.39
N CYS A 116 -0.60 -7.54 1.48
CA CYS A 116 -1.21 -6.86 2.63
C CYS A 116 -2.29 -7.72 3.29
N ASP A 117 -2.57 -7.40 4.55
CA ASP A 117 -3.69 -8.01 5.27
C ASP A 117 -5.02 -7.50 4.67
N PRO A 118 -6.03 -8.36 4.43
CA PRO A 118 -7.36 -7.92 4.01
C PRO A 118 -7.97 -6.81 4.86
N ASP A 119 -7.66 -6.77 6.15
CA ASP A 119 -8.14 -5.74 7.08
C ASP A 119 -7.46 -4.37 6.87
N ASP A 120 -6.29 -4.32 6.24
CA ASP A 120 -5.57 -3.09 5.92
C ASP A 120 -6.01 -2.48 4.57
N TYR A 121 -6.79 -3.22 3.75
CA TYR A 121 -7.26 -2.74 2.45
C TYR A 121 -8.14 -1.49 2.60
N ALA A 122 -7.93 -0.54 1.72
CA ALA A 122 -8.77 0.66 1.58
C ALA A 122 -9.09 0.94 0.12
N SER A 123 -10.22 1.57 -0.16
CA SER A 123 -10.49 2.16 -1.47
C SER A 123 -9.55 3.33 -1.75
N ILE A 124 -9.48 3.76 -2.99
CA ILE A 124 -8.68 4.94 -3.37
C ILE A 124 -9.11 6.16 -2.55
N GLU A 125 -10.43 6.38 -2.43
CA GLU A 125 -10.96 7.52 -1.67
C GLU A 125 -10.60 7.47 -0.19
N GLU A 126 -10.63 6.28 0.44
CA GLU A 126 -10.25 6.10 1.85
C GLU A 126 -8.77 6.35 2.06
N GLN A 127 -7.92 5.88 1.12
CA GLN A 127 -6.47 6.07 1.15
C GLN A 127 -6.10 7.55 1.01
N ASP A 128 -6.71 8.26 0.04
CA ASP A 128 -6.49 9.70 -0.16
C ASP A 128 -6.92 10.51 1.06
N ARG A 129 -8.06 10.16 1.67
CA ARG A 129 -8.55 10.80 2.89
C ARG A 129 -7.60 10.60 4.06
N PHE A 130 -7.05 9.38 4.22
CA PHE A 130 -6.05 9.10 5.24
C PHE A 130 -4.78 9.94 5.02
N TYR A 131 -4.31 10.04 3.77
CA TYR A 131 -3.13 10.83 3.42
C TYR A 131 -3.33 12.31 3.73
N ASP A 132 -4.51 12.85 3.42
CA ASP A 132 -4.87 14.23 3.77
C ASP A 132 -4.93 14.46 5.27
N GLU A 133 -5.47 13.51 6.04
CA GLU A 133 -5.47 13.57 7.49
C GLU A 133 -4.04 13.51 8.05
N TRP A 134 -3.21 12.63 7.51
CA TRP A 134 -1.81 12.52 7.90
C TRP A 134 -1.03 13.82 7.66
N LYS A 135 -1.25 14.51 6.54
CA LYS A 135 -0.62 15.82 6.25
C LYS A 135 -1.03 16.89 7.26
N ARG A 136 -2.27 16.88 7.71
CA ARG A 136 -2.84 17.89 8.64
C ARG A 136 -2.56 17.58 10.11
N THR A 137 -2.29 16.32 10.45
CA THR A 137 -2.05 15.89 11.83
C THR A 137 -0.71 16.45 12.33
N PRO A 138 -0.71 17.19 13.47
CA PRO A 138 0.53 17.67 14.07
C PRO A 138 1.49 16.53 14.38
N ARG A 139 2.78 16.76 14.16
CA ARG A 139 3.80 15.77 14.46
C ARG A 139 4.03 15.68 15.96
N ILE A 140 4.05 14.45 16.47
CA ILE A 140 4.44 14.15 17.85
C ILE A 140 5.95 14.33 17.93
N LEU A 141 6.41 15.24 18.80
CA LEU A 141 7.84 15.41 19.05
C LEU A 141 8.32 14.17 19.80
N GLU A 142 8.96 13.26 19.09
CA GLU A 142 9.73 12.18 19.74
C GLU A 142 10.88 12.84 20.50
N LYS A 143 10.90 12.72 21.84
CA LYS A 143 12.06 13.12 22.61
C LYS A 143 13.25 12.29 22.11
N PRO A 144 14.43 12.90 21.85
CA PRO A 144 15.61 12.12 21.50
C PRO A 144 15.82 11.07 22.60
N ASN A 145 15.90 9.81 22.17
CA ASN A 145 16.12 8.69 23.06
C ASN A 145 17.53 8.82 23.64
N ASP A 146 17.65 9.26 24.91
CA ASP A 146 18.88 9.23 25.72
C ASP A 146 19.17 7.78 26.15
N SER A 147 19.38 6.90 25.19
CA SER A 147 19.80 5.52 25.47
C SER A 147 20.87 5.04 24.50
N ALA A 148 21.98 5.79 24.49
CA ALA A 148 23.27 5.25 24.10
C ALA A 148 24.13 5.18 25.35
N LYS A 149 23.93 4.14 26.19
CA LYS A 149 24.92 3.51 27.10
C LYS A 149 24.17 2.63 28.11
N THR A 150 24.18 1.33 27.93
CA THR A 150 24.70 0.40 28.95
C THR A 150 24.66 -1.01 28.38
N ASP A 151 25.82 -1.63 28.45
CA ASP A 151 26.11 -3.01 28.10
C ASP A 151 25.30 -4.03 28.89
N ALA A 152 25.15 -5.18 28.25
CA ALA A 152 25.17 -6.52 28.79
C ALA A 152 24.01 -7.01 29.70
N ASN A 153 23.43 -8.06 29.14
CA ASN A 153 22.92 -9.25 29.82
C ASN A 153 21.43 -9.38 30.11
N LEU A 154 20.98 -10.51 29.64
CA LEU A 154 19.98 -11.47 30.13
C LEU A 154 18.67 -11.63 29.34
N LYS A 155 18.69 -12.74 28.59
CA LYS A 155 17.68 -13.83 28.51
C LYS A 155 16.19 -13.49 28.34
N ASP A 156 15.68 -14.08 27.26
CA ASP A 156 14.37 -14.73 27.10
C ASP A 156 13.20 -14.26 27.97
N GLU A 157 12.21 -13.68 27.28
CA GLU A 157 10.84 -14.11 27.47
C GLU A 157 9.95 -13.63 26.29
N HIS A 158 9.41 -14.60 25.57
CA HIS A 158 8.28 -14.45 24.66
C HIS A 158 7.09 -13.84 25.40
N LYS A 159 6.73 -12.60 25.07
CA LYS A 159 5.39 -12.07 25.34
C LYS A 159 4.88 -11.34 24.09
N THR A 160 4.01 -12.03 23.40
CA THR A 160 3.12 -11.50 22.37
C THR A 160 2.34 -10.31 22.92
N LYS A 161 2.60 -9.10 22.40
CA LYS A 161 1.76 -7.93 22.70
C LYS A 161 0.48 -8.04 21.86
N PRO A 162 -0.71 -7.76 22.44
CA PRO A 162 -1.95 -7.77 21.67
C PRO A 162 -1.93 -6.64 20.65
N LYS A 163 -2.18 -6.97 19.37
CA LYS A 163 -2.40 -6.00 18.30
C LYS A 163 -3.62 -5.15 18.68
N LYS A 164 -3.43 -3.90 19.04
CA LYS A 164 -4.54 -2.95 19.21
C LYS A 164 -5.16 -2.73 17.82
N ASN A 165 -6.37 -3.16 17.66
CA ASN A 165 -7.17 -3.06 16.46
C ASN A 165 -7.56 -1.58 16.24
N TRP A 166 -6.65 -0.80 15.66
CA TRP A 166 -6.82 0.62 15.36
C TRP A 166 -7.94 0.84 14.32
N PHE A 167 -8.21 -0.18 13.51
CA PHE A 167 -9.25 -0.20 12.49
C PHE A 167 -10.68 -0.05 13.06
N GLN A 168 -10.92 -0.54 14.27
CA GLN A 168 -12.24 -0.42 14.94
C GLN A 168 -12.56 1.03 15.37
N PHE A 169 -11.56 1.82 15.69
CA PHE A 169 -11.77 3.21 16.11
C PHE A 169 -12.25 4.08 14.93
N TRP A 170 -11.85 3.76 13.72
CA TRP A 170 -12.17 4.54 12.52
C TRP A 170 -13.55 4.21 11.95
N LYS A 171 -13.97 2.92 11.96
CA LYS A 171 -15.30 2.49 11.52
C LYS A 171 -16.45 3.13 12.32
N HIS A 172 -16.24 3.48 13.60
CA HIS A 172 -17.26 4.12 14.41
C HIS A 172 -17.48 5.61 14.13
N LYS A 173 -16.57 6.29 13.42
CA LYS A 173 -16.75 7.72 13.09
C LYS A 173 -17.55 7.95 11.79
N SER A 174 -17.70 6.97 10.94
CA SER A 174 -18.40 7.11 9.65
C SER A 174 -19.90 6.83 9.69
N THR A 175 -20.46 6.36 10.82
CA THR A 175 -21.89 6.05 10.94
C THR A 175 -22.72 7.10 11.68
N GLY A 176 -22.18 8.27 11.93
CA GLY A 176 -22.86 9.34 12.65
C GLY A 176 -23.16 10.56 11.80
N LYS A 177 -24.13 10.48 10.86
CA LYS A 177 -25.00 11.61 10.46
C LYS A 177 -26.01 11.19 9.39
N GLN A 178 -27.12 10.65 9.84
CA GLN A 178 -28.41 10.83 9.18
C GLN A 178 -29.50 10.80 10.26
N THR A 179 -29.93 11.98 10.66
CA THR A 179 -31.32 12.24 11.11
C THR A 179 -31.49 13.75 11.26
N GLY A 180 -32.47 14.29 10.56
CA GLY A 180 -32.99 15.64 10.77
C GLY A 180 -33.24 16.33 9.46
#